data_d3684be56c79bfebbb83f1e35faabbff
#
_entry.id   d3684be56c79bfebbb83f1e35faabbff
#
_cell.length_a   1.000
_cell.length_b   1.000
_cell.length_c   1.000
_cell.angle_alpha   90.00
_cell.angle_beta   90.00
_cell.angle_gamma   90.00
#
_symmetry.space_group_name_H-M   'P 1'
#
loop_
_entity.id
_entity.type
_entity.pdbx_description
1 polymer ?
#
loop_
_entity_poly.entity_id
_entity_poly.type
_entity_poly.pdbx_seq_one_letter_code
_entity_poly.pdbx_strand_id
1 'polypeptide(L)'
;FGRAAERCHVSQPTLSVGVKKLEDELGVLIFERTKSAVRLTPVGEGIVTQAQKVLEQAQSIRELAQVGKNQLAAPLKVGAIYTVGPYMFPHLIPQLHRVAPDMPLYIEENFTHVLRDKLRTGELDAIIIALPFQEADVLTKPLYDEPFYVLMPADHPWTAKETIDAEMLNDKSLLLLGEGHCFRDQVLEACPTVRKGEAASHTTVESSSLETIRHMVASGLGVSILPLSAVESHHYSPGVLETRPLKPPVPYR
;
A
#
# COMPACT_ATOMS: atom_id res chain seq x y z
N PHE A 1 -15.21 -10.78 27.78
CA PHE A 1 -14.15 -11.35 28.65
C PHE A 1 -14.02 -12.87 28.50
N GLY A 2 -15.10 -13.71 28.39
CA GLY A 2 -14.98 -15.16 28.27
C GLY A 2 -14.10 -15.59 27.09
N ARG A 3 -14.43 -15.17 25.85
CA ARG A 3 -13.62 -15.47 24.65
C ARG A 3 -12.18 -14.92 24.72
N ALA A 4 -11.96 -13.82 25.40
CA ALA A 4 -10.62 -13.27 25.59
C ALA A 4 -9.81 -14.11 26.57
N ALA A 5 -10.42 -14.59 27.65
CA ALA A 5 -9.80 -15.47 28.63
C ALA A 5 -9.37 -16.81 27.99
N GLU A 6 -10.21 -17.41 27.15
CA GLU A 6 -9.87 -18.61 26.38
C GLU A 6 -8.64 -18.38 25.49
N ARG A 7 -8.57 -17.25 24.78
CA ARG A 7 -7.40 -16.88 23.94
C ARG A 7 -6.13 -16.66 24.76
N CYS A 8 -6.26 -16.19 25.99
CA CYS A 8 -5.13 -16.00 26.92
C CYS A 8 -4.79 -17.27 27.72
N HIS A 9 -5.50 -18.39 27.48
CA HIS A 9 -5.34 -19.65 28.24
C HIS A 9 -5.47 -19.49 29.77
N VAL A 10 -6.39 -18.60 30.21
CA VAL A 10 -6.71 -18.35 31.61
C VAL A 10 -8.21 -18.43 31.84
N SER A 11 -8.61 -18.52 33.14
CA SER A 11 -10.01 -18.40 33.49
C SER A 11 -10.52 -16.95 33.33
N GLN A 12 -11.82 -16.79 33.02
CA GLN A 12 -12.43 -15.45 32.94
C GLN A 12 -12.28 -14.63 34.25
N PRO A 13 -12.43 -15.19 35.47
CA PRO A 13 -12.15 -14.46 36.69
C PRO A 13 -10.70 -13.98 36.77
N THR A 14 -9.74 -14.82 36.40
CA THR A 14 -8.31 -14.47 36.37
C THR A 14 -8.04 -13.28 35.45
N LEU A 15 -8.58 -13.31 34.23
CA LEU A 15 -8.45 -12.18 33.30
C LEU A 15 -9.08 -10.91 33.88
N SER A 16 -10.28 -11.02 34.44
CA SER A 16 -11.00 -9.88 35.04
C SER A 16 -10.22 -9.22 36.17
N VAL A 17 -9.60 -10.03 37.02
CA VAL A 17 -8.74 -9.54 38.12
C VAL A 17 -7.48 -8.89 37.57
N GLY A 18 -6.85 -9.48 36.54
CA GLY A 18 -5.67 -8.89 35.91
C GLY A 18 -5.95 -7.53 35.29
N VAL A 19 -7.06 -7.39 34.56
CA VAL A 19 -7.47 -6.12 33.97
C VAL A 19 -7.77 -5.09 35.07
N LYS A 20 -8.51 -5.47 36.11
CA LYS A 20 -8.80 -4.56 37.23
C LYS A 20 -7.53 -4.08 37.90
N LYS A 21 -6.57 -4.98 38.15
CA LYS A 21 -5.29 -4.61 38.75
C LYS A 21 -4.52 -3.60 37.88
N LEU A 22 -4.54 -3.76 36.57
CA LEU A 22 -3.94 -2.80 35.64
C LEU A 22 -4.66 -1.44 35.70
N GLU A 23 -6.00 -1.43 35.75
CA GLU A 23 -6.80 -0.21 35.87
C GLU A 23 -6.51 0.50 37.22
N ASP A 24 -6.38 -0.25 38.29
CA ASP A 24 -6.04 0.27 39.64
C ASP A 24 -4.62 0.86 39.66
N GLU A 25 -3.64 0.21 39.00
CA GLU A 25 -2.25 0.68 38.88
C GLU A 25 -2.13 1.95 38.04
N LEU A 26 -2.87 2.03 36.95
CA LEU A 26 -2.87 3.20 36.07
C LEU A 26 -3.77 4.33 36.57
N GLY A 27 -4.64 4.07 37.55
CA GLY A 27 -5.59 5.05 38.09
C GLY A 27 -6.70 5.45 37.15
N VAL A 28 -6.96 4.67 36.07
CA VAL A 28 -7.99 4.95 35.04
C VAL A 28 -8.72 3.68 34.68
N LEU A 29 -9.98 3.82 34.24
CA LEU A 29 -10.74 2.71 33.68
C LEU A 29 -10.40 2.56 32.19
N ILE A 30 -10.01 1.34 31.79
CA ILE A 30 -9.77 0.98 30.41
C ILE A 30 -11.09 0.53 29.75
N PHE A 31 -11.94 -0.16 30.52
CA PHE A 31 -13.19 -0.73 30.04
C PHE A 31 -14.40 -0.22 30.83
N GLU A 32 -15.42 0.22 30.11
CA GLU A 32 -16.77 0.38 30.65
C GLU A 32 -17.53 -0.93 30.53
N ARG A 33 -18.06 -1.42 31.66
CA ARG A 33 -18.83 -2.67 31.74
C ARG A 33 -20.29 -2.37 32.02
N THR A 34 -21.13 -2.70 31.05
CA THR A 34 -22.58 -2.72 31.22
C THR A 34 -23.07 -4.17 31.31
N LYS A 35 -24.34 -4.37 31.72
CA LYS A 35 -24.93 -5.72 31.77
C LYS A 35 -24.92 -6.48 30.44
N SER A 36 -24.87 -5.75 29.32
CA SER A 36 -24.96 -6.31 27.97
C SER A 36 -23.71 -6.12 27.09
N ALA A 37 -22.77 -5.26 27.50
CA ALA A 37 -21.61 -4.93 26.66
C ALA A 37 -20.39 -4.52 27.49
N VAL A 38 -19.21 -4.72 26.88
CA VAL A 38 -17.93 -4.17 27.33
C VAL A 38 -17.42 -3.27 26.22
N ARG A 39 -17.13 -2.01 26.54
CA ARG A 39 -16.61 -1.01 25.60
C ARG A 39 -15.32 -0.41 26.15
N LEU A 40 -14.45 0.04 25.28
CA LEU A 40 -13.28 0.83 25.68
C LEU A 40 -13.74 2.23 26.11
N THR A 41 -13.07 2.78 27.10
CA THR A 41 -13.15 4.22 27.39
C THR A 41 -12.29 5.00 26.40
N PRO A 42 -12.48 6.31 26.19
CA PRO A 42 -11.61 7.12 25.33
C PRO A 42 -10.12 7.03 25.72
N VAL A 43 -9.83 6.98 27.03
CA VAL A 43 -8.47 6.76 27.54
C VAL A 43 -8.03 5.30 27.32
N GLY A 44 -8.95 4.35 27.45
CA GLY A 44 -8.72 2.92 27.21
C GLY A 44 -8.29 2.61 25.79
N GLU A 45 -8.82 3.31 24.77
CA GLU A 45 -8.38 3.17 23.37
C GLU A 45 -6.89 3.49 23.21
N GLY A 46 -6.43 4.59 23.78
CA GLY A 46 -5.02 4.97 23.78
C GLY A 46 -4.13 3.95 24.51
N ILE A 47 -4.58 3.46 25.67
CA ILE A 47 -3.84 2.47 26.46
C ILE A 47 -3.75 1.14 25.70
N VAL A 48 -4.82 0.66 25.10
CA VAL A 48 -4.83 -0.58 24.30
C VAL A 48 -3.89 -0.45 23.10
N THR A 49 -3.93 0.68 22.38
CA THR A 49 -3.01 0.95 21.28
C THR A 49 -1.55 0.91 21.72
N GLN A 50 -1.25 1.51 22.87
CA GLN A 50 0.12 1.50 23.40
C GLN A 50 0.53 0.11 23.92
N ALA A 51 -0.39 -0.63 24.54
CA ALA A 51 -0.14 -2.01 24.97
C ALA A 51 0.14 -2.95 23.79
N GLN A 52 -0.55 -2.77 22.67
CA GLN A 52 -0.25 -3.50 21.42
C GLN A 52 1.18 -3.28 20.98
N LYS A 53 1.64 -2.02 20.92
CA LYS A 53 3.03 -1.69 20.57
C LYS A 53 4.05 -2.35 21.51
N VAL A 54 3.77 -2.40 22.81
CA VAL A 54 4.65 -3.08 23.79
C VAL A 54 4.72 -4.58 23.53
N LEU A 55 3.59 -5.22 23.21
CA LEU A 55 3.55 -6.65 22.88
C LEU A 55 4.29 -6.95 21.59
N GLU A 56 4.17 -6.10 20.57
CA GLU A 56 4.92 -6.20 19.32
C GLU A 56 6.42 -6.07 19.54
N GLN A 57 6.85 -5.10 20.35
CA GLN A 57 8.27 -4.96 20.73
C GLN A 57 8.78 -6.17 21.53
N ALA A 58 7.97 -6.72 22.41
CA ALA A 58 8.31 -7.94 23.14
C ALA A 58 8.42 -9.16 22.21
N GLN A 59 7.59 -9.23 21.17
CA GLN A 59 7.67 -10.25 20.13
C GLN A 59 8.94 -10.08 19.29
N SER A 60 9.29 -8.85 18.91
CA SER A 60 10.54 -8.53 18.17
C SER A 60 11.79 -9.00 18.93
N ILE A 61 11.81 -8.91 20.29
CA ILE A 61 12.92 -9.45 21.08
C ILE A 61 13.05 -10.97 20.92
N ARG A 62 11.94 -11.70 20.87
CA ARG A 62 11.96 -13.15 20.64
C ARG A 62 12.42 -13.50 19.22
N GLU A 63 12.00 -12.73 18.24
CA GLU A 63 12.42 -12.86 16.85
C GLU A 63 13.90 -12.60 16.69
N LEU A 64 14.44 -11.53 17.29
CA LEU A 64 15.88 -11.24 17.33
C LEU A 64 16.69 -12.37 17.97
N ALA A 65 16.18 -12.99 19.02
CA ALA A 65 16.83 -14.16 19.65
C ALA A 65 16.84 -15.41 18.74
N GLN A 66 15.86 -15.51 17.84
CA GLN A 66 15.81 -16.58 16.82
C GLN A 66 16.69 -16.28 15.61
N VAL A 67 16.78 -15.00 15.18
CA VAL A 67 17.63 -14.51 14.07
C VAL A 67 19.10 -14.88 14.30
N GLY A 68 19.57 -14.94 15.56
CA GLY A 68 20.91 -15.41 15.89
C GLY A 68 21.18 -16.87 15.52
N LYS A 69 20.15 -17.67 15.14
CA LYS A 69 20.27 -19.08 14.76
C LYS A 69 20.10 -19.33 13.25
N ASN A 70 19.19 -18.62 12.61
CA ASN A 70 19.01 -18.68 11.14
C ASN A 70 18.24 -17.43 10.66
N GLN A 71 18.98 -16.44 10.16
CA GLN A 71 18.39 -15.16 9.70
C GLN A 71 17.37 -15.32 8.58
N LEU A 72 17.51 -16.37 7.74
CA LEU A 72 16.64 -16.62 6.60
C LEU A 72 15.38 -17.46 6.96
N ALA A 73 15.21 -17.83 8.23
CA ALA A 73 14.00 -18.53 8.70
C ALA A 73 13.10 -17.62 9.56
N ALA A 74 13.51 -16.39 9.82
CA ALA A 74 12.68 -15.42 10.53
C ALA A 74 11.54 -14.90 9.60
N PRO A 75 10.34 -14.60 10.15
CA PRO A 75 9.26 -13.99 9.37
C PRO A 75 9.70 -12.68 8.72
N LEU A 76 9.31 -12.46 7.48
CA LEU A 76 9.51 -11.19 6.75
C LEU A 76 8.14 -10.58 6.40
N LYS A 77 7.90 -9.36 6.84
CA LYS A 77 6.65 -8.62 6.60
C LYS A 77 6.95 -7.43 5.68
N VAL A 78 6.45 -7.50 4.46
CA VAL A 78 6.72 -6.50 3.41
C VAL A 78 5.43 -5.83 2.99
N GLY A 79 5.40 -4.51 3.03
CA GLY A 79 4.35 -3.69 2.45
C GLY A 79 4.74 -3.14 1.08
N ALA A 80 3.78 -2.97 0.17
CA ALA A 80 3.98 -2.23 -1.07
C ALA A 80 2.78 -1.35 -1.38
N ILE A 81 3.01 -0.24 -2.10
CA ILE A 81 1.88 0.56 -2.59
C ILE A 81 1.13 -0.19 -3.69
N TYR A 82 -0.17 0.03 -3.78
CA TYR A 82 -1.08 -0.61 -4.75
C TYR A 82 -0.64 -0.50 -6.21
N THR A 83 0.20 0.48 -6.53
CA THR A 83 0.71 0.69 -7.89
C THR A 83 2.05 0.00 -8.16
N VAL A 84 2.62 -0.69 -7.17
CA VAL A 84 3.88 -1.45 -7.26
C VAL A 84 3.67 -2.91 -6.91
N GLY A 85 2.98 -3.19 -5.81
CA GLY A 85 2.81 -4.55 -5.27
C GLY A 85 2.38 -5.58 -6.30
N PRO A 86 1.25 -5.38 -7.02
CA PRO A 86 0.73 -6.36 -7.97
C PRO A 86 1.69 -6.73 -9.09
N TYR A 87 2.62 -5.83 -9.43
CA TYR A 87 3.57 -6.01 -10.54
C TYR A 87 4.95 -6.50 -10.09
N MET A 88 5.36 -6.15 -8.87
CA MET A 88 6.65 -6.55 -8.32
C MET A 88 6.60 -7.89 -7.59
N PHE A 89 5.57 -8.14 -6.78
CA PHE A 89 5.47 -9.36 -5.98
C PHE A 89 5.48 -10.66 -6.78
N PRO A 90 4.87 -10.76 -7.98
CA PRO A 90 4.99 -11.95 -8.81
C PRO A 90 6.44 -12.34 -9.16
N HIS A 91 7.33 -11.36 -9.22
CA HIS A 91 8.76 -11.56 -9.47
C HIS A 91 9.56 -11.75 -8.17
N LEU A 92 9.24 -10.99 -7.13
CA LEU A 92 9.95 -11.00 -5.85
C LEU A 92 9.70 -12.28 -5.06
N ILE A 93 8.45 -12.72 -4.93
CA ILE A 93 8.07 -13.88 -4.10
C ILE A 93 8.80 -15.17 -4.52
N PRO A 94 8.86 -15.55 -5.81
CA PRO A 94 9.57 -16.75 -6.23
C PRO A 94 11.08 -16.68 -5.94
N GLN A 95 11.67 -15.47 -6.00
CA GLN A 95 13.09 -15.29 -5.69
C GLN A 95 13.35 -15.43 -4.18
N LEU A 96 12.51 -14.80 -3.36
CA LEU A 96 12.61 -14.94 -1.90
C LEU A 96 12.42 -16.40 -1.47
N HIS A 97 11.42 -17.10 -2.00
CA HIS A 97 11.19 -18.50 -1.67
C HIS A 97 12.36 -19.41 -2.07
N ARG A 98 13.07 -19.08 -3.16
CA ARG A 98 14.26 -19.84 -3.57
C ARG A 98 15.45 -19.63 -2.62
N VAL A 99 15.64 -18.39 -2.14
CA VAL A 99 16.76 -18.03 -1.26
C VAL A 99 16.48 -18.43 0.19
N ALA A 100 15.25 -18.33 0.63
CA ALA A 100 14.80 -18.56 2.00
C ALA A 100 13.48 -19.36 2.02
N PRO A 101 13.51 -20.67 1.70
CA PRO A 101 12.30 -21.49 1.55
C PRO A 101 11.52 -21.65 2.85
N ASP A 102 12.18 -21.55 4.00
CA ASP A 102 11.58 -21.70 5.33
C ASP A 102 11.12 -20.36 5.95
N MET A 103 11.30 -19.24 5.23
CA MET A 103 10.96 -17.91 5.71
C MET A 103 9.46 -17.64 5.55
N PRO A 104 8.68 -17.49 6.64
CA PRO A 104 7.29 -17.04 6.54
C PRO A 104 7.25 -15.63 5.95
N LEU A 105 6.53 -15.46 4.84
CA LEU A 105 6.40 -14.19 4.14
C LEU A 105 5.00 -13.64 4.32
N TYR A 106 4.90 -12.41 4.82
CA TYR A 106 3.66 -11.64 4.94
C TYR A 106 3.71 -10.45 4.01
N ILE A 107 2.71 -10.33 3.16
CA ILE A 107 2.61 -9.28 2.15
C ILE A 107 1.36 -8.46 2.39
N GLU A 108 1.50 -7.15 2.34
CA GLU A 108 0.40 -6.20 2.43
C GLU A 108 0.52 -5.15 1.33
N GLU A 109 -0.62 -4.79 0.72
CA GLU A 109 -0.71 -3.64 -0.18
C GLU A 109 -1.54 -2.55 0.49
N ASN A 110 -1.03 -1.31 0.47
CA ASN A 110 -1.72 -0.19 1.09
C ASN A 110 -1.22 1.16 0.54
N PHE A 111 -1.82 2.26 1.00
CA PHE A 111 -1.35 3.61 0.73
C PHE A 111 -0.03 3.91 1.46
N THR A 112 0.78 4.80 0.90
CA THR A 112 2.09 5.18 1.45
C THR A 112 2.03 5.56 2.93
N HIS A 113 1.04 6.37 3.33
CA HIS A 113 0.91 6.83 4.71
C HIS A 113 0.62 5.68 5.69
N VAL A 114 -0.23 4.71 5.30
CA VAL A 114 -0.53 3.54 6.13
C VAL A 114 0.70 2.65 6.28
N LEU A 115 1.38 2.38 5.16
CA LEU A 115 2.61 1.56 5.15
C LEU A 115 3.72 2.21 5.98
N ARG A 116 3.87 3.54 5.89
CA ARG A 116 4.80 4.31 6.71
C ARG A 116 4.53 4.12 8.19
N ASP A 117 3.27 4.26 8.61
CA ASP A 117 2.90 4.14 10.02
C ASP A 117 3.13 2.72 10.54
N LYS A 118 2.83 1.71 9.73
CA LYS A 118 3.12 0.30 10.04
C LYS A 118 4.61 -0.03 10.10
N LEU A 119 5.42 0.57 9.22
CA LEU A 119 6.88 0.44 9.30
C LEU A 119 7.42 1.04 10.60
N ARG A 120 6.95 2.21 10.99
CA ARG A 120 7.37 2.89 12.23
C ARG A 120 6.93 2.17 13.50
N THR A 121 5.83 1.43 13.46
CA THR A 121 5.35 0.64 14.62
C THR A 121 5.96 -0.76 14.65
N GLY A 122 6.72 -1.18 13.62
CA GLY A 122 7.30 -2.52 13.54
C GLY A 122 6.29 -3.60 13.10
N GLU A 123 5.11 -3.20 12.63
CA GLU A 123 4.16 -4.13 12.01
C GLU A 123 4.64 -4.62 10.65
N LEU A 124 5.46 -3.82 9.95
CA LEU A 124 6.16 -4.16 8.72
C LEU A 124 7.67 -4.00 8.92
N ASP A 125 8.46 -4.89 8.31
CA ASP A 125 9.93 -4.86 8.33
C ASP A 125 10.48 -4.01 7.19
N ALA A 126 9.78 -3.98 6.06
CA ALA A 126 10.14 -3.20 4.87
C ALA A 126 8.90 -2.73 4.12
N ILE A 127 9.04 -1.60 3.42
CA ILE A 127 8.01 -1.11 2.50
C ILE A 127 8.62 -0.74 1.16
N ILE A 128 7.86 -0.98 0.07
CA ILE A 128 8.23 -0.65 -1.30
C ILE A 128 7.29 0.43 -1.79
N ILE A 129 7.84 1.60 -2.03
CA ILE A 129 7.07 2.82 -2.32
C ILE A 129 7.75 3.65 -3.41
N ALA A 130 7.07 4.67 -3.91
CA ALA A 130 7.67 5.63 -4.81
C ALA A 130 8.41 6.74 -4.04
N LEU A 131 9.47 7.27 -4.64
CA LEU A 131 10.17 8.45 -4.15
C LEU A 131 9.48 9.76 -4.65
N PRO A 132 9.65 10.89 -3.93
CA PRO A 132 10.46 11.10 -2.74
C PRO A 132 9.80 10.56 -1.46
N PHE A 133 10.61 9.96 -0.57
CA PHE A 133 10.18 9.54 0.76
C PHE A 133 11.31 9.84 1.75
N GLN A 134 11.01 10.56 2.83
CA GLN A 134 11.98 10.97 3.83
C GLN A 134 11.36 10.85 5.23
N GLU A 135 11.88 9.92 6.00
CA GLU A 135 11.55 9.72 7.42
C GLU A 135 12.86 9.59 8.19
N ALA A 136 12.98 10.29 9.32
CA ALA A 136 14.24 10.41 10.07
C ALA A 136 14.82 9.06 10.52
N ASP A 137 13.94 8.09 10.81
CA ASP A 137 14.30 6.79 11.40
C ASP A 137 14.23 5.65 10.38
N VAL A 138 14.15 5.94 9.08
CA VAL A 138 14.00 4.94 8.02
C VAL A 138 15.16 5.00 7.03
N LEU A 139 15.81 3.86 6.80
CA LEU A 139 16.79 3.72 5.75
C LEU A 139 16.06 3.55 4.40
N THR A 140 16.25 4.52 3.51
CA THR A 140 15.70 4.48 2.15
C THR A 140 16.78 4.07 1.15
N LYS A 141 16.46 3.09 0.28
CA LYS A 141 17.33 2.63 -0.79
C LYS A 141 16.58 2.68 -2.13
N PRO A 142 17.02 3.50 -3.11
CA PRO A 142 16.50 3.46 -4.47
C PRO A 142 16.69 2.08 -5.08
N LEU A 143 15.69 1.55 -5.77
CA LEU A 143 15.72 0.25 -6.41
C LEU A 143 15.86 0.37 -7.93
N TYR A 144 15.01 1.16 -8.57
CA TYR A 144 14.98 1.41 -10.00
C TYR A 144 14.18 2.67 -10.32
N ASP A 145 14.37 3.19 -11.52
CA ASP A 145 13.55 4.25 -12.10
C ASP A 145 12.55 3.63 -13.08
N GLU A 146 11.30 4.02 -13.00
CA GLU A 146 10.22 3.47 -13.79
C GLU A 146 9.54 4.54 -14.64
N PRO A 147 9.64 4.48 -15.99
CA PRO A 147 9.04 5.46 -16.87
C PRO A 147 7.53 5.30 -17.00
N PHE A 148 6.86 6.37 -17.38
CA PHE A 148 5.41 6.43 -17.58
C PHE A 148 5.04 6.27 -19.04
N TYR A 149 3.96 5.53 -19.28
CA TYR A 149 3.41 5.24 -20.59
C TYR A 149 1.94 5.63 -20.65
N VAL A 150 1.50 6.10 -21.80
CA VAL A 150 0.08 6.33 -22.08
C VAL A 150 -0.53 5.02 -22.55
N LEU A 151 -1.59 4.60 -21.89
CA LEU A 151 -2.43 3.46 -22.26
C LEU A 151 -3.66 3.96 -23.01
N MET A 152 -4.01 3.32 -24.12
CA MET A 152 -5.13 3.68 -24.97
C MET A 152 -5.76 2.46 -25.64
N PRO A 153 -7.01 2.54 -26.14
CA PRO A 153 -7.58 1.52 -27.01
C PRO A 153 -6.74 1.37 -28.29
N ALA A 154 -6.72 0.16 -28.86
CA ALA A 154 -5.89 -0.11 -30.05
C ALA A 154 -6.32 0.65 -31.31
N ASP A 155 -7.56 1.09 -31.39
CA ASP A 155 -8.11 1.92 -32.47
C ASP A 155 -7.97 3.44 -32.23
N HIS A 156 -7.33 3.84 -31.12
CA HIS A 156 -7.17 5.25 -30.79
C HIS A 156 -6.24 5.95 -31.80
N PRO A 157 -6.55 7.20 -32.26
CA PRO A 157 -5.73 7.91 -33.25
C PRO A 157 -4.26 8.11 -32.83
N TRP A 158 -3.97 8.11 -31.55
CA TRP A 158 -2.59 8.28 -31.05
C TRP A 158 -1.71 7.04 -31.23
N THR A 159 -2.28 5.90 -31.58
CA THR A 159 -1.50 4.68 -31.87
C THR A 159 -0.55 4.85 -33.06
N ALA A 160 -0.87 5.79 -34.01
CA ALA A 160 -0.01 6.15 -35.12
C ALA A 160 1.24 6.98 -34.71
N LYS A 161 1.32 7.44 -33.45
CA LYS A 161 2.45 8.23 -32.94
C LYS A 161 3.48 7.32 -32.27
N GLU A 162 4.75 7.70 -32.33
CA GLU A 162 5.80 7.01 -31.60
C GLU A 162 5.85 7.41 -30.11
N THR A 163 5.52 8.67 -29.81
CA THR A 163 5.47 9.24 -28.45
C THR A 163 4.25 10.13 -28.31
N ILE A 164 3.77 10.28 -27.09
CA ILE A 164 2.65 11.16 -26.74
C ILE A 164 3.18 12.37 -25.97
N ASP A 165 2.79 13.55 -26.41
CA ASP A 165 3.09 14.79 -25.70
C ASP A 165 2.15 14.94 -24.49
N ALA A 166 2.69 15.31 -23.33
CA ALA A 166 1.91 15.52 -22.10
C ALA A 166 0.80 16.59 -22.28
N GLU A 167 1.01 17.55 -23.17
CA GLU A 167 0.02 18.58 -23.50
C GLU A 167 -1.23 18.01 -24.22
N MET A 168 -1.09 16.87 -24.92
CA MET A 168 -2.21 16.19 -25.56
C MET A 168 -3.17 15.53 -24.57
N LEU A 169 -2.73 15.28 -23.33
CA LEU A 169 -3.51 14.66 -22.27
C LEU A 169 -4.49 15.62 -21.57
N ASN A 170 -4.62 16.83 -22.12
CA ASN A 170 -5.55 17.85 -21.67
C ASN A 170 -7.04 17.51 -21.87
N ASP A 171 -7.31 16.41 -22.56
CA ASP A 171 -8.66 16.03 -22.95
C ASP A 171 -9.42 15.40 -21.77
N LYS A 172 -10.74 15.61 -21.78
CA LYS A 172 -11.72 15.16 -20.79
C LYS A 172 -11.81 13.64 -20.60
N SER A 173 -10.98 12.89 -21.33
CA SER A 173 -10.98 11.42 -21.37
C SER A 173 -9.85 10.77 -20.57
N LEU A 174 -9.07 11.53 -19.77
CA LEU A 174 -8.01 10.95 -18.96
C LEU A 174 -8.59 10.29 -17.70
N LEU A 175 -8.36 8.99 -17.56
CA LEU A 175 -8.74 8.19 -16.41
C LEU A 175 -7.59 8.21 -15.40
N LEU A 176 -7.87 8.55 -14.15
CA LEU A 176 -6.88 8.67 -13.09
C LEU A 176 -7.20 7.75 -11.90
N LEU A 177 -6.18 7.46 -11.12
CA LEU A 177 -6.37 6.90 -9.77
C LEU A 177 -7.03 7.94 -8.86
N GLY A 178 -7.83 7.47 -7.91
CA GLY A 178 -8.42 8.30 -6.88
C GLY A 178 -7.38 8.90 -5.93
N GLU A 179 -7.85 9.81 -5.07
CA GLU A 179 -7.02 10.46 -4.05
C GLU A 179 -6.32 9.44 -3.13
N GLY A 180 -5.14 9.82 -2.62
CA GLY A 180 -4.32 8.99 -1.73
C GLY A 180 -3.30 8.10 -2.45
N HIS A 181 -3.41 7.91 -3.76
CA HIS A 181 -2.40 7.24 -4.55
C HIS A 181 -1.29 8.22 -4.96
N CYS A 182 -0.06 8.01 -4.47
CA CYS A 182 1.08 8.86 -4.85
C CYS A 182 1.34 8.88 -6.37
N PHE A 183 0.98 7.81 -7.08
CA PHE A 183 1.09 7.77 -8.53
C PHE A 183 0.17 8.79 -9.23
N ARG A 184 -1.03 9.06 -8.67
CA ARG A 184 -1.89 10.15 -9.16
C ARG A 184 -1.15 11.50 -9.09
N ASP A 185 -0.56 11.80 -7.93
CA ASP A 185 0.15 13.07 -7.73
C ASP A 185 1.33 13.19 -8.70
N GLN A 186 2.07 12.11 -8.92
CA GLN A 186 3.16 12.05 -9.89
C GLN A 186 2.68 12.28 -11.33
N VAL A 187 1.54 11.71 -11.73
CA VAL A 187 0.93 11.96 -13.05
C VAL A 187 0.51 13.42 -13.19
N LEU A 188 -0.11 14.01 -12.17
CA LEU A 188 -0.54 15.41 -12.19
C LEU A 188 0.64 16.38 -12.18
N GLU A 189 1.76 16.01 -11.57
CA GLU A 189 3.00 16.77 -11.61
C GLU A 189 3.66 16.70 -13.00
N ALA A 190 3.69 15.51 -13.58
CA ALA A 190 4.24 15.27 -14.91
C ALA A 190 3.40 15.91 -16.05
N CYS A 191 2.10 16.09 -15.81
CA CYS A 191 1.15 16.64 -16.78
C CYS A 191 0.41 17.86 -16.17
N PRO A 192 1.06 19.03 -16.02
CA PRO A 192 0.49 20.21 -15.35
C PRO A 192 -0.79 20.74 -15.99
N THR A 193 -0.99 20.45 -17.26
CA THR A 193 -2.19 20.83 -18.02
C THR A 193 -3.42 20.02 -17.58
N VAL A 194 -3.24 18.76 -17.24
CA VAL A 194 -4.28 17.89 -16.66
C VAL A 194 -4.75 18.46 -15.31
N ARG A 195 -3.83 18.86 -14.45
CA ARG A 195 -4.13 19.48 -13.16
C ARG A 195 -4.98 20.74 -13.26
N LYS A 196 -4.76 21.55 -14.31
CA LYS A 196 -5.58 22.75 -14.58
C LYS A 196 -6.98 22.39 -15.06
N GLY A 197 -7.11 21.30 -15.80
CA GLY A 197 -8.40 20.78 -16.29
C GLY A 197 -9.27 20.17 -15.19
N GLU A 198 -8.68 19.48 -14.22
CA GLU A 198 -9.39 18.94 -13.05
C GLU A 198 -10.13 20.02 -12.24
N ALA A 199 -9.49 21.18 -12.06
CA ALA A 199 -10.10 22.31 -11.36
C ALA A 199 -11.35 22.87 -12.08
N ALA A 200 -11.53 22.55 -13.37
CA ALA A 200 -12.59 23.07 -14.24
C ALA A 200 -13.67 22.03 -14.60
N SER A 201 -13.44 20.73 -14.36
CA SER A 201 -14.30 19.64 -14.84
C SER A 201 -14.65 18.64 -13.74
N HIS A 202 -15.94 18.52 -13.42
CA HIS A 202 -16.49 17.51 -12.49
C HIS A 202 -16.62 16.10 -13.11
N THR A 203 -15.93 15.81 -14.20
CA THR A 203 -16.08 14.57 -15.00
C THR A 203 -14.83 13.70 -15.07
N THR A 204 -13.88 13.86 -14.17
CA THR A 204 -12.76 12.91 -14.08
C THR A 204 -13.28 11.59 -13.54
N VAL A 205 -13.18 10.54 -14.34
CA VAL A 205 -13.52 9.20 -13.89
C VAL A 205 -12.33 8.65 -13.12
N GLU A 206 -12.55 8.34 -11.85
CA GLU A 206 -11.52 7.87 -10.93
C GLU A 206 -11.71 6.39 -10.60
N SER A 207 -10.62 5.71 -10.33
CA SER A 207 -10.61 4.33 -9.87
C SER A 207 -9.60 4.12 -8.76
N SER A 208 -9.83 3.13 -7.92
CA SER A 208 -8.92 2.75 -6.85
C SER A 208 -7.80 1.78 -7.30
N SER A 209 -7.82 1.31 -8.56
CA SER A 209 -6.89 0.30 -9.05
C SER A 209 -6.48 0.56 -10.50
N LEU A 210 -5.19 0.38 -10.80
CA LEU A 210 -4.67 0.44 -12.16
C LEU A 210 -5.29 -0.62 -13.07
N GLU A 211 -5.62 -1.80 -12.54
CA GLU A 211 -6.29 -2.85 -13.30
C GLU A 211 -7.72 -2.44 -13.69
N THR A 212 -8.46 -1.81 -12.79
CA THR A 212 -9.78 -1.26 -13.13
C THR A 212 -9.68 -0.18 -14.20
N ILE A 213 -8.69 0.72 -14.09
CA ILE A 213 -8.42 1.72 -15.13
C ILE A 213 -8.13 1.06 -16.46
N ARG A 214 -7.33 -0.01 -16.48
CA ARG A 214 -7.03 -0.78 -17.70
C ARG A 214 -8.31 -1.32 -18.36
N HIS A 215 -9.23 -1.89 -17.57
CA HIS A 215 -10.53 -2.36 -18.06
C HIS A 215 -11.39 -1.22 -18.62
N MET A 216 -11.35 -0.06 -17.99
CA MET A 216 -12.07 1.13 -18.46
C MET A 216 -11.51 1.63 -19.81
N VAL A 217 -10.17 1.68 -19.94
CA VAL A 217 -9.52 2.00 -21.24
C VAL A 217 -9.89 0.98 -22.31
N ALA A 218 -9.83 -0.32 -21.99
CA ALA A 218 -10.21 -1.39 -22.91
C ALA A 218 -11.68 -1.30 -23.35
N SER A 219 -12.54 -0.69 -22.53
CA SER A 219 -13.96 -0.44 -22.84
C SER A 219 -14.18 0.88 -23.60
N GLY A 220 -13.12 1.59 -24.00
CA GLY A 220 -13.21 2.83 -24.75
C GLY A 220 -13.65 4.06 -23.94
N LEU A 221 -13.57 4.00 -22.59
CA LEU A 221 -13.99 5.12 -21.74
C LEU A 221 -12.98 6.28 -21.73
N GLY A 222 -11.77 6.06 -22.23
CA GLY A 222 -10.74 7.08 -22.30
C GLY A 222 -9.34 6.49 -22.41
N VAL A 223 -8.34 7.29 -22.05
CA VAL A 223 -6.92 6.92 -21.99
C VAL A 223 -6.41 7.06 -20.57
N SER A 224 -5.28 6.46 -20.26
CA SER A 224 -4.66 6.61 -18.94
C SER A 224 -3.15 6.67 -19.02
N ILE A 225 -2.51 7.00 -17.91
CA ILE A 225 -1.06 6.88 -17.75
C ILE A 225 -0.80 5.72 -16.78
N LEU A 226 0.12 4.84 -17.14
CA LEU A 226 0.54 3.71 -16.33
C LEU A 226 2.07 3.69 -16.18
N PRO A 227 2.60 3.16 -15.07
CA PRO A 227 4.02 2.85 -14.96
C PRO A 227 4.36 1.63 -15.82
N LEU A 228 5.62 1.53 -16.25
CA LEU A 228 6.08 0.47 -17.17
C LEU A 228 5.73 -0.93 -16.70
N SER A 229 5.94 -1.24 -15.42
CA SER A 229 5.62 -2.57 -14.86
C SER A 229 4.16 -2.94 -15.01
N ALA A 230 3.25 -1.97 -14.88
CA ALA A 230 1.84 -2.18 -15.10
C ALA A 230 1.53 -2.36 -16.60
N VAL A 231 2.29 -1.73 -17.50
CA VAL A 231 2.15 -1.90 -18.95
C VAL A 231 2.56 -3.30 -19.40
N GLU A 232 3.66 -3.82 -18.90
CA GLU A 232 4.21 -5.13 -19.25
C GLU A 232 3.36 -6.30 -18.73
N SER A 233 2.52 -6.05 -17.75
CA SER A 233 1.61 -7.03 -17.15
C SER A 233 0.37 -7.22 -18.03
N HIS A 234 0.48 -8.00 -19.11
CA HIS A 234 -0.58 -8.17 -20.10
C HIS A 234 -1.67 -9.17 -19.66
N HIS A 235 -2.91 -8.70 -19.60
CA HIS A 235 -4.10 -9.53 -19.39
C HIS A 235 -5.07 -9.50 -20.59
N TYR A 236 -4.75 -8.75 -21.65
CA TYR A 236 -5.58 -8.61 -22.83
C TYR A 236 -4.94 -9.24 -24.07
N SER A 237 -5.79 -9.74 -24.96
CA SER A 237 -5.36 -10.20 -26.27
C SER A 237 -4.72 -9.05 -27.07
N PRO A 238 -3.75 -9.33 -27.93
CA PRO A 238 -3.21 -8.33 -28.86
C PRO A 238 -4.32 -7.61 -29.64
N GLY A 239 -4.18 -6.30 -29.83
CA GLY A 239 -5.15 -5.51 -30.58
C GLY A 239 -6.32 -4.96 -29.77
N VAL A 240 -6.34 -5.11 -28.44
CA VAL A 240 -7.33 -4.47 -27.56
C VAL A 240 -6.79 -3.16 -27.00
N LEU A 241 -5.57 -3.17 -26.54
CA LEU A 241 -4.89 -2.03 -25.92
C LEU A 241 -3.54 -1.78 -26.58
N GLU A 242 -3.16 -0.52 -26.63
CA GLU A 242 -1.86 -0.06 -27.09
C GLU A 242 -1.24 0.90 -26.08
N THR A 243 0.09 0.96 -26.11
CA THR A 243 0.84 1.87 -25.23
C THR A 243 1.87 2.66 -26.01
N ARG A 244 2.11 3.89 -25.57
CA ARG A 244 3.17 4.74 -26.11
C ARG A 244 3.87 5.46 -24.97
N PRO A 245 5.19 5.63 -25.02
CA PRO A 245 5.91 6.41 -24.05
C PRO A 245 5.51 7.88 -24.11
N LEU A 246 5.59 8.57 -22.99
CA LEU A 246 5.52 10.03 -22.98
C LEU A 246 6.77 10.62 -23.65
N LYS A 247 6.60 11.76 -24.31
CA LYS A 247 7.71 12.49 -24.95
C LYS A 247 8.71 12.98 -23.88
N PRO A 248 10.02 12.90 -24.15
CA PRO A 248 11.04 13.42 -23.24
C PRO A 248 10.86 14.91 -22.89
N PRO A 249 11.18 15.32 -21.63
CA PRO A 249 11.68 14.46 -20.56
C PRO A 249 10.58 13.52 -20.04
N VAL A 250 10.84 12.20 -20.11
CA VAL A 250 9.85 11.19 -19.68
C VAL A 250 9.75 11.24 -18.15
N PRO A 251 8.56 11.47 -17.57
CA PRO A 251 8.38 11.35 -16.14
C PRO A 251 8.67 9.91 -15.68
N TYR A 252 9.26 9.79 -14.51
CA TYR A 252 9.56 8.49 -13.88
C TYR A 252 9.33 8.58 -12.37
N ARG A 253 9.23 7.46 -11.76
CA ARG A 253 9.12 7.33 -10.30
C ARG A 253 10.21 6.42 -9.75
#